data_ce3a52289fbe91c8c1365e3c818c53d5
#
_entry.id   ce3a52289fbe91c8c1365e3c818c53d5
#
_cell.length_a   1.000
_cell.length_b   1.000
_cell.length_c   1.000
_cell.angle_alpha   90.00
_cell.angle_beta   90.00
_cell.angle_gamma   90.00
#
_symmetry.space_group_name_H-M   'P 1'
#
loop_
_entity.id
_entity.type
_entity.pdbx_description
1 polymer ?
#
loop_
_entity_poly.entity_id
_entity_poly.type
_entity_poly.pdbx_seq_one_letter_code
_entity_poly.pdbx_strand_id
1 'polypeptide(L)'
;GFNLRIVKWAKKFSFNNHYYISPQVWAWKESRVKILKECLNNLYVILPFEKKYFNEKHSLNVEYVGHPLVEHLLKLKKDTHFIEKYNLDGEKEIITLMPGSRKQEIKKILPIFIDVVNKFKSYQFVIAAAPSIESEFYLSIVKNNSIKIIHNNTYNLLIHSKAALVTSGTATLETALLKIPQLVCYKTSFVSFFIAKRLVKLNYISLVNLILNKEVVKELIQKNCNAKKITEELKELLMRKNKSILKEYELLFKKIGNNKASKITSKLIINSIK
;
A
#
# COMPACT_ATOMS: atom_id res chain seq x y z
N GLY A 1 11.69 -11.41 -9.50
CA GLY A 1 12.13 -12.00 -10.71
C GLY A 1 13.41 -11.49 -11.33
N PHE A 2 13.38 -10.33 -11.96
CA PHE A 2 14.51 -9.80 -12.72
C PHE A 2 15.75 -9.60 -11.84
N ASN A 3 15.67 -8.85 -10.76
CA ASN A 3 16.78 -8.58 -9.86
C ASN A 3 17.47 -9.84 -9.30
N LEU A 4 16.71 -10.92 -9.05
CA LEU A 4 17.31 -12.18 -8.59
C LEU A 4 18.16 -12.87 -9.66
N ARG A 5 17.89 -12.63 -10.96
CA ARG A 5 18.77 -13.10 -12.05
C ARG A 5 20.08 -12.31 -12.08
N ILE A 6 19.99 -10.99 -11.92
CA ILE A 6 21.17 -10.11 -11.85
C ILE A 6 22.04 -10.49 -10.66
N VAL A 7 21.46 -10.72 -9.49
CA VAL A 7 22.21 -11.13 -8.28
C VAL A 7 22.96 -12.44 -8.50
N LYS A 8 22.33 -13.44 -9.13
CA LYS A 8 23.00 -14.71 -9.50
C LYS A 8 24.14 -14.51 -10.48
N TRP A 9 23.95 -13.61 -11.48
CA TRP A 9 24.99 -13.27 -12.43
C TRP A 9 26.15 -12.55 -11.74
N ALA A 10 25.88 -11.52 -10.95
CA ALA A 10 26.89 -10.73 -10.23
C ALA A 10 27.73 -11.59 -9.28
N LYS A 11 27.13 -12.62 -8.65
CA LYS A 11 27.86 -13.56 -7.78
C LYS A 11 28.98 -14.30 -8.50
N LYS A 12 28.83 -14.57 -9.82
CA LYS A 12 29.88 -15.26 -10.62
C LYS A 12 31.15 -14.42 -10.78
N PHE A 13 31.04 -13.11 -10.62
CA PHE A 13 32.16 -12.15 -10.76
C PHE A 13 32.70 -11.68 -9.38
N SER A 14 32.30 -12.34 -8.30
CA SER A 14 32.70 -12.00 -6.93
C SER A 14 32.39 -10.56 -6.50
N PHE A 15 31.38 -9.95 -7.11
CA PHE A 15 30.91 -8.63 -6.70
C PHE A 15 30.34 -8.63 -5.29
N ASN A 16 30.52 -7.52 -4.56
CA ASN A 16 29.86 -7.30 -3.28
C ASN A 16 28.38 -6.93 -3.51
N ASN A 17 27.51 -7.92 -3.35
CA ASN A 17 26.09 -7.81 -3.70
C ASN A 17 25.24 -7.32 -2.54
N HIS A 18 24.69 -6.14 -2.67
CA HIS A 18 23.74 -5.54 -1.74
C HIS A 18 22.31 -5.54 -2.34
N TYR A 19 21.33 -5.93 -1.55
CA TYR A 19 19.94 -5.90 -1.99
C TYR A 19 19.12 -5.02 -1.05
N TYR A 20 18.68 -3.88 -1.55
CA TYR A 20 17.81 -2.96 -0.85
C TYR A 20 16.35 -3.19 -1.25
N ILE A 21 15.47 -3.27 -0.25
CA ILE A 21 14.05 -3.61 -0.36
C ILE A 21 13.86 -5.06 -0.80
N SER A 22 13.89 -5.96 0.20
CA SER A 22 13.71 -7.40 0.00
C SER A 22 12.50 -7.75 -0.87
N PRO A 23 12.59 -8.74 -1.76
CA PRO A 23 11.40 -9.31 -2.35
C PRO A 23 10.52 -9.94 -1.26
N GLN A 24 9.21 -9.80 -1.38
CA GLN A 24 8.24 -10.26 -0.38
C GLN A 24 8.12 -11.81 -0.37
N VAL A 25 9.23 -12.49 -0.11
CA VAL A 25 9.30 -13.96 -0.10
C VAL A 25 8.51 -14.59 1.04
N TRP A 26 8.25 -13.84 2.10
CA TRP A 26 7.39 -14.21 3.21
C TRP A 26 5.91 -14.36 2.80
N ALA A 27 5.50 -13.67 1.74
CA ALA A 27 4.15 -13.77 1.19
C ALA A 27 4.03 -14.88 0.15
N TRP A 28 5.07 -15.08 -0.67
CA TRP A 28 5.00 -16.00 -1.80
C TRP A 28 6.40 -16.36 -2.32
N LYS A 29 6.56 -17.60 -2.82
CA LYS A 29 7.84 -18.15 -3.35
C LYS A 29 8.99 -18.07 -2.35
N GLU A 30 8.76 -18.57 -1.17
CA GLU A 30 9.71 -18.67 -0.07
C GLU A 30 11.04 -19.35 -0.49
N SER A 31 10.98 -20.29 -1.45
CA SER A 31 12.19 -20.96 -2.01
C SER A 31 13.24 -20.00 -2.57
N ARG A 32 12.86 -18.74 -2.86
CA ARG A 32 13.79 -17.70 -3.30
C ARG A 32 14.77 -17.25 -2.20
N VAL A 33 14.48 -17.53 -0.94
CA VAL A 33 15.38 -17.22 0.18
C VAL A 33 16.74 -17.90 0.00
N LYS A 34 16.76 -19.11 -0.56
CA LYS A 34 18.03 -19.81 -0.90
C LYS A 34 18.92 -18.95 -1.79
N ILE A 35 18.34 -18.32 -2.82
CA ILE A 35 19.10 -17.45 -3.74
C ILE A 35 19.63 -16.21 -3.00
N LEU A 36 18.79 -15.60 -2.13
CA LEU A 36 19.21 -14.44 -1.34
C LEU A 36 20.39 -14.81 -0.43
N LYS A 37 20.31 -15.96 0.26
CA LYS A 37 21.34 -16.46 1.17
C LYS A 37 22.67 -16.79 0.46
N GLU A 38 22.59 -17.41 -0.73
CA GLU A 38 23.78 -17.85 -1.48
C GLU A 38 24.46 -16.71 -2.24
N CYS A 39 23.70 -15.70 -2.68
CA CYS A 39 24.19 -14.71 -3.65
C CYS A 39 24.37 -13.30 -3.09
N LEU A 40 23.88 -12.99 -1.90
CA LEU A 40 23.98 -11.65 -1.31
C LEU A 40 25.03 -11.61 -0.20
N ASN A 41 25.75 -10.51 -0.14
CA ASN A 41 26.55 -10.14 1.01
C ASN A 41 25.69 -9.47 2.08
N ASN A 42 24.78 -8.59 1.66
CA ASN A 42 23.87 -7.88 2.56
C ASN A 42 22.46 -7.77 1.99
N LEU A 43 21.46 -7.94 2.87
CA LEU A 43 20.05 -7.75 2.56
C LEU A 43 19.44 -6.72 3.51
N TYR A 44 18.92 -5.64 2.96
CA TYR A 44 18.28 -4.56 3.69
C TYR A 44 16.76 -4.64 3.55
N VAL A 45 16.09 -4.84 4.68
CA VAL A 45 14.65 -5.02 4.75
C VAL A 45 13.96 -3.77 5.27
N ILE A 46 12.71 -3.55 4.81
CA ILE A 46 11.96 -2.31 5.09
C ILE A 46 10.70 -2.52 5.93
N LEU A 47 10.30 -3.78 6.17
CA LEU A 47 9.17 -4.09 7.04
C LEU A 47 9.68 -4.65 8.37
N PRO A 48 9.16 -4.19 9.52
CA PRO A 48 9.71 -4.55 10.84
C PRO A 48 9.76 -6.06 11.11
N PHE A 49 8.77 -6.81 10.61
CA PHE A 49 8.69 -8.26 10.81
C PHE A 49 9.65 -9.06 9.92
N GLU A 50 10.20 -8.46 8.85
CA GLU A 50 11.08 -9.17 7.91
C GLU A 50 12.38 -9.59 8.57
N LYS A 51 12.94 -8.75 9.47
CA LYS A 51 14.18 -9.10 10.20
C LYS A 51 13.98 -10.39 10.99
N LYS A 52 12.89 -10.47 11.75
CA LYS A 52 12.54 -11.68 12.51
C LYS A 52 12.31 -12.88 11.58
N TYR A 53 11.56 -12.70 10.50
CA TYR A 53 11.28 -13.75 9.51
C TYR A 53 12.56 -14.36 8.93
N PHE A 54 13.49 -13.53 8.45
CA PHE A 54 14.72 -14.01 7.84
C PHE A 54 15.67 -14.65 8.85
N ASN A 55 15.84 -14.03 10.02
CA ASN A 55 16.77 -14.52 11.04
C ASN A 55 16.30 -15.84 11.66
N GLU A 56 15.05 -15.90 12.15
CA GLU A 56 14.55 -17.05 12.90
C GLU A 56 14.21 -18.23 11.99
N LYS A 57 13.58 -17.97 10.84
CA LYS A 57 13.12 -19.05 9.97
C LYS A 57 14.15 -19.54 8.97
N HIS A 58 15.08 -18.67 8.57
CA HIS A 58 16.02 -18.98 7.48
C HIS A 58 17.49 -18.86 7.88
N SER A 59 17.81 -18.49 9.12
CA SER A 59 19.17 -18.23 9.57
C SER A 59 19.93 -17.33 8.59
N LEU A 60 19.24 -16.29 8.09
CA LEU A 60 19.78 -15.28 7.20
C LEU A 60 19.77 -13.94 7.93
N ASN A 61 20.96 -13.45 8.28
CA ASN A 61 21.09 -12.15 8.93
C ASN A 61 20.75 -11.04 7.93
N VAL A 62 19.85 -10.15 8.33
CA VAL A 62 19.40 -9.02 7.53
C VAL A 62 19.28 -7.76 8.39
N GLU A 63 19.45 -6.60 7.75
CA GLU A 63 19.34 -5.32 8.45
C GLU A 63 18.01 -4.62 8.16
N TYR A 64 17.26 -4.31 9.22
CA TYR A 64 16.08 -3.47 9.13
C TYR A 64 16.51 -2.00 9.10
N VAL A 65 16.27 -1.34 7.99
CA VAL A 65 16.74 0.04 7.75
C VAL A 65 15.64 1.10 7.90
N GLY A 66 14.40 0.67 8.19
CA GLY A 66 13.22 1.54 8.17
C GLY A 66 12.54 1.53 6.79
N HIS A 67 11.38 2.17 6.72
CA HIS A 67 10.59 2.20 5.47
C HIS A 67 10.80 3.54 4.72
N PRO A 68 11.24 3.52 3.44
CA PRO A 68 11.54 4.76 2.69
C PRO A 68 10.34 5.69 2.54
N LEU A 69 9.14 5.13 2.54
CA LEU A 69 7.90 5.89 2.48
C LEU A 69 7.75 6.87 3.66
N VAL A 70 8.15 6.47 4.87
CA VAL A 70 8.08 7.34 6.06
C VAL A 70 8.93 8.61 5.85
N GLU A 71 10.16 8.44 5.35
CA GLU A 71 11.05 9.56 5.06
C GLU A 71 10.45 10.53 4.03
N HIS A 72 9.73 10.02 3.04
CA HIS A 72 9.06 10.83 2.03
C HIS A 72 7.85 11.56 2.62
N LEU A 73 6.98 10.86 3.33
CA LEU A 73 5.73 11.42 3.86
C LEU A 73 5.95 12.47 4.95
N LEU A 74 7.01 12.35 5.76
CA LEU A 74 7.37 13.36 6.77
C LEU A 74 7.76 14.73 6.18
N LYS A 75 8.14 14.78 4.90
CA LYS A 75 8.49 16.03 4.19
C LYS A 75 7.30 16.68 3.49
N LEU A 76 6.15 16.00 3.44
CA LEU A 76 4.98 16.51 2.76
C LEU A 76 4.38 17.71 3.50
N LYS A 77 4.06 18.73 2.73
CA LYS A 77 3.31 19.88 3.19
C LYS A 77 1.90 19.82 2.62
N LYS A 78 0.91 20.16 3.44
CA LYS A 78 -0.48 20.28 3.00
C LYS A 78 -0.60 21.46 2.03
N ASP A 79 -1.11 21.22 0.83
CA ASP A 79 -1.44 22.26 -0.14
C ASP A 79 -2.77 22.93 0.27
N THR A 80 -2.71 24.15 0.77
CA THR A 80 -3.90 24.90 1.25
C THR A 80 -4.84 25.31 0.11
N HIS A 81 -4.34 25.40 -1.12
CA HIS A 81 -5.14 25.74 -2.31
C HIS A 81 -5.66 24.50 -3.06
N PHE A 82 -5.49 23.31 -2.48
CA PHE A 82 -5.84 22.05 -3.13
C PHE A 82 -7.30 21.97 -3.59
N ILE A 83 -8.24 22.39 -2.74
CA ILE A 83 -9.68 22.35 -3.01
C ILE A 83 -10.02 23.24 -4.22
N GLU A 84 -9.55 24.48 -4.20
CA GLU A 84 -9.75 25.45 -5.28
C GLU A 84 -9.10 24.99 -6.58
N LYS A 85 -7.82 24.59 -6.52
CA LYS A 85 -7.03 24.13 -7.68
C LYS A 85 -7.71 23.01 -8.48
N TYR A 86 -8.41 22.11 -7.80
CA TYR A 86 -9.08 20.98 -8.44
C TYR A 86 -10.59 21.18 -8.59
N ASN A 87 -11.10 22.40 -8.33
CA ASN A 87 -12.52 22.73 -8.37
C ASN A 87 -13.37 21.72 -7.59
N LEU A 88 -12.93 21.40 -6.36
CA LEU A 88 -13.65 20.53 -5.44
C LEU A 88 -14.67 21.34 -4.64
N ASP A 89 -15.70 20.66 -4.17
CA ASP A 89 -16.72 21.25 -3.30
C ASP A 89 -16.14 21.48 -1.90
N GLY A 90 -15.99 22.73 -1.47
CA GLY A 90 -15.43 23.09 -0.15
C GLY A 90 -16.32 22.71 1.03
N GLU A 91 -17.62 22.52 0.79
CA GLU A 91 -18.60 22.17 1.82
C GLU A 91 -18.72 20.65 2.07
N LYS A 92 -18.23 19.84 1.14
CA LYS A 92 -18.30 18.37 1.25
C LYS A 92 -16.99 17.74 1.65
N GLU A 93 -17.05 16.88 2.66
CA GLU A 93 -15.91 16.04 3.04
C GLU A 93 -15.55 15.07 1.89
N ILE A 94 -14.24 14.91 1.64
CA ILE A 94 -13.72 14.08 0.55
C ILE A 94 -13.57 12.64 1.00
N ILE A 95 -13.99 11.71 0.14
CA ILE A 95 -13.63 10.28 0.23
C ILE A 95 -12.78 9.92 -0.99
N THR A 96 -11.52 9.56 -0.75
CA THR A 96 -10.61 9.17 -1.83
C THR A 96 -10.89 7.75 -2.30
N LEU A 97 -10.94 7.57 -3.62
CA LEU A 97 -11.01 6.27 -4.28
C LEU A 97 -9.65 5.92 -4.88
N MET A 98 -9.07 4.81 -4.42
CA MET A 98 -7.81 4.26 -4.94
C MET A 98 -8.08 2.87 -5.54
N PRO A 99 -8.59 2.79 -6.78
CA PRO A 99 -9.10 1.53 -7.36
C PRO A 99 -8.00 0.57 -7.83
N GLY A 100 -6.74 0.93 -7.63
CA GLY A 100 -5.58 0.11 -7.98
C GLY A 100 -4.61 0.79 -8.95
N SER A 101 -3.49 0.13 -9.23
CA SER A 101 -2.42 0.63 -10.11
C SER A 101 -2.37 -0.07 -11.47
N ARG A 102 -3.21 -1.06 -11.71
CA ARG A 102 -3.24 -1.82 -12.97
C ARG A 102 -4.63 -1.76 -13.60
N LYS A 103 -4.70 -1.66 -14.92
CA LYS A 103 -5.98 -1.63 -15.68
C LYS A 103 -6.93 -2.76 -15.28
N GLN A 104 -6.42 -3.97 -15.04
CA GLN A 104 -7.26 -5.12 -14.63
C GLN A 104 -7.85 -4.99 -13.22
N GLU A 105 -7.14 -4.38 -12.28
CA GLU A 105 -7.62 -4.08 -10.93
C GLU A 105 -8.71 -3.02 -10.99
N ILE A 106 -8.43 -1.91 -11.68
CA ILE A 106 -9.35 -0.78 -11.85
C ILE A 106 -10.66 -1.23 -12.52
N LYS A 107 -10.60 -2.01 -13.60
CA LYS A 107 -11.80 -2.55 -14.27
C LYS A 107 -12.72 -3.35 -13.34
N LYS A 108 -12.16 -4.01 -12.30
CA LYS A 108 -12.94 -4.84 -11.37
C LYS A 108 -13.43 -4.08 -10.14
N ILE A 109 -12.65 -3.11 -9.67
CA ILE A 109 -12.90 -2.40 -8.41
C ILE A 109 -13.69 -1.11 -8.63
N LEU A 110 -13.30 -0.31 -9.63
CA LEU A 110 -13.91 1.01 -9.84
C LEU A 110 -15.43 0.97 -10.07
N PRO A 111 -16.01 0.03 -10.86
CA PRO A 111 -17.47 -0.07 -10.97
C PRO A 111 -18.17 -0.26 -9.62
N ILE A 112 -17.57 -1.08 -8.73
CA ILE A 112 -18.11 -1.31 -7.38
C ILE A 112 -18.05 -0.02 -6.54
N PHE A 113 -16.96 0.74 -6.66
CA PHE A 113 -16.83 2.03 -5.97
C PHE A 113 -17.88 3.04 -6.47
N ILE A 114 -18.15 3.08 -7.77
CA ILE A 114 -19.19 3.96 -8.35
C ILE A 114 -20.57 3.65 -7.77
N ASP A 115 -20.90 2.36 -7.60
CA ASP A 115 -22.16 1.96 -6.96
C ASP A 115 -22.26 2.43 -5.50
N VAL A 116 -21.12 2.52 -4.79
CA VAL A 116 -21.06 3.07 -3.43
C VAL A 116 -21.24 4.59 -3.43
N VAL A 117 -20.59 5.31 -4.36
CA VAL A 117 -20.68 6.78 -4.49
C VAL A 117 -22.12 7.24 -4.51
N ASN A 118 -22.97 6.56 -5.26
CA ASN A 118 -24.40 6.91 -5.42
C ASN A 118 -25.20 6.88 -4.10
N LYS A 119 -24.66 6.27 -3.04
CA LYS A 119 -25.31 6.12 -1.74
C LYS A 119 -24.89 7.15 -0.69
N PHE A 120 -23.90 8.00 -1.00
CA PHE A 120 -23.34 8.99 -0.08
C PHE A 120 -23.37 10.41 -0.65
N LYS A 121 -24.54 11.00 -0.74
CA LYS A 121 -24.79 12.32 -1.37
C LYS A 121 -24.15 13.51 -0.62
N SER A 122 -23.91 13.36 0.68
CA SER A 122 -23.28 14.39 1.53
C SER A 122 -21.75 14.43 1.44
N TYR A 123 -21.16 13.49 0.71
CA TYR A 123 -19.71 13.43 0.49
C TYR A 123 -19.38 13.67 -0.98
N GLN A 124 -18.18 14.17 -1.25
CA GLN A 124 -17.62 14.12 -2.59
C GLN A 124 -16.59 13.02 -2.70
N PHE A 125 -16.65 12.27 -3.78
CA PHE A 125 -15.70 11.19 -4.06
C PHE A 125 -14.73 11.64 -5.15
N VAL A 126 -13.43 11.35 -4.93
CA VAL A 126 -12.38 11.75 -5.85
C VAL A 126 -11.48 10.56 -6.11
N ILE A 127 -11.21 10.27 -7.37
CA ILE A 127 -10.30 9.19 -7.79
C ILE A 127 -8.86 9.70 -7.74
N ALA A 128 -8.01 9.03 -6.96
CA ALA A 128 -6.57 9.12 -7.09
C ALA A 128 -6.12 8.22 -8.25
N ALA A 129 -5.79 8.83 -9.37
CA ALA A 129 -5.36 8.09 -10.56
C ALA A 129 -3.93 7.56 -10.41
N ALA A 130 -3.71 6.33 -10.83
CA ALA A 130 -2.37 5.76 -10.88
C ALA A 130 -1.54 6.46 -11.99
N PRO A 131 -0.27 6.79 -11.75
CA PRO A 131 0.55 7.56 -12.70
C PRO A 131 0.68 6.92 -14.10
N SER A 132 0.60 5.60 -14.18
CA SER A 132 0.73 4.83 -15.43
C SER A 132 -0.57 4.62 -16.20
N ILE A 133 -1.68 5.22 -15.75
CA ILE A 133 -3.02 4.99 -16.33
C ILE A 133 -3.62 6.32 -16.77
N GLU A 134 -3.96 6.41 -18.05
CA GLU A 134 -4.53 7.60 -18.68
C GLU A 134 -5.93 7.93 -18.16
N SER A 135 -6.30 9.20 -18.21
CA SER A 135 -7.62 9.71 -17.77
C SER A 135 -8.77 9.05 -18.50
N GLU A 136 -8.62 8.85 -19.82
CA GLU A 136 -9.63 8.25 -20.72
C GLU A 136 -10.03 6.86 -20.25
N PHE A 137 -9.09 6.12 -19.68
CA PHE A 137 -9.39 4.80 -19.14
C PHE A 137 -10.33 4.86 -17.92
N TYR A 138 -10.13 5.82 -17.03
CA TYR A 138 -11.06 6.05 -15.90
C TYR A 138 -12.40 6.57 -16.39
N LEU A 139 -12.39 7.54 -17.30
CA LEU A 139 -13.61 8.14 -17.88
C LEU A 139 -14.48 7.10 -18.58
N SER A 140 -13.88 6.13 -19.28
CA SER A 140 -14.60 5.03 -19.90
C SER A 140 -15.38 4.15 -18.92
N ILE A 141 -14.98 4.12 -17.64
CA ILE A 141 -15.64 3.35 -16.59
C ILE A 141 -16.61 4.22 -15.79
N VAL A 142 -16.20 5.45 -15.44
CA VAL A 142 -17.00 6.40 -14.65
C VAL A 142 -18.22 6.90 -15.43
N LYS A 143 -18.13 6.96 -16.76
CA LYS A 143 -19.18 7.43 -17.67
C LYS A 143 -19.67 8.85 -17.28
N ASN A 144 -20.97 9.00 -17.04
CA ASN A 144 -21.61 10.30 -16.74
C ASN A 144 -21.57 10.70 -15.25
N ASN A 145 -20.82 10.00 -14.40
CA ASN A 145 -20.69 10.40 -13.02
C ASN A 145 -19.73 11.59 -12.86
N SER A 146 -20.10 12.56 -12.04
CA SER A 146 -19.31 13.76 -11.74
C SER A 146 -18.11 13.52 -10.80
N ILE A 147 -17.52 12.32 -10.86
CA ILE A 147 -16.40 11.97 -9.99
C ILE A 147 -15.12 12.57 -10.57
N LYS A 148 -14.49 13.46 -9.83
CA LYS A 148 -13.21 14.06 -10.21
C LYS A 148 -12.09 13.03 -10.20
N ILE A 149 -11.14 13.15 -11.15
CA ILE A 149 -9.96 12.29 -11.28
C ILE A 149 -8.74 13.19 -11.10
N ILE A 150 -7.88 12.83 -10.13
CA ILE A 150 -6.67 13.60 -9.83
C ILE A 150 -5.45 12.73 -10.08
N HIS A 151 -4.56 13.22 -10.95
CA HIS A 151 -3.27 12.61 -11.27
C HIS A 151 -2.12 13.24 -10.47
N ASN A 152 -1.11 12.43 -10.16
CA ASN A 152 0.17 12.84 -9.59
C ASN A 152 0.08 13.69 -8.30
N ASN A 153 -1.05 13.65 -7.60
CA ASN A 153 -1.23 14.40 -6.36
C ASN A 153 -2.01 13.60 -5.30
N THR A 154 -1.78 12.29 -5.27
CA THR A 154 -2.46 11.34 -4.36
C THR A 154 -2.29 11.71 -2.90
N TYR A 155 -1.11 12.13 -2.48
CA TYR A 155 -0.85 12.43 -1.07
C TYR A 155 -1.60 13.67 -0.59
N ASN A 156 -1.63 14.75 -1.38
CA ASN A 156 -2.45 15.91 -1.03
C ASN A 156 -3.94 15.59 -1.05
N LEU A 157 -4.41 14.77 -1.99
CA LEU A 157 -5.79 14.30 -1.98
C LEU A 157 -6.10 13.53 -0.69
N LEU A 158 -5.24 12.60 -0.27
CA LEU A 158 -5.39 11.87 0.99
C LEU A 158 -5.41 12.80 2.19
N ILE A 159 -4.46 13.75 2.30
CA ILE A 159 -4.38 14.71 3.41
C ILE A 159 -5.68 15.53 3.57
N HIS A 160 -6.40 15.78 2.47
CA HIS A 160 -7.68 16.49 2.50
C HIS A 160 -8.89 15.55 2.63
N SER A 161 -8.69 14.25 2.77
CA SER A 161 -9.77 13.26 2.80
C SER A 161 -10.20 12.89 4.22
N LYS A 162 -11.49 12.64 4.39
CA LYS A 162 -12.10 12.09 5.61
C LYS A 162 -11.83 10.59 5.74
N ALA A 163 -11.87 9.88 4.61
CA ALA A 163 -11.65 8.43 4.52
C ALA A 163 -11.19 8.05 3.10
N ALA A 164 -10.77 6.79 2.95
CA ALA A 164 -10.37 6.26 1.65
C ALA A 164 -10.88 4.82 1.42
N LEU A 165 -11.28 4.51 0.18
CA LEU A 165 -11.47 3.16 -0.32
C LEU A 165 -10.22 2.76 -1.10
N VAL A 166 -9.45 1.81 -0.59
CA VAL A 166 -8.09 1.53 -1.07
C VAL A 166 -7.96 0.09 -1.56
N THR A 167 -7.50 -0.09 -2.78
CA THR A 167 -7.12 -1.43 -3.25
C THR A 167 -5.83 -1.89 -2.55
N SER A 168 -5.83 -3.17 -2.11
CA SER A 168 -4.69 -3.75 -1.38
C SER A 168 -3.35 -3.56 -2.11
N GLY A 169 -2.34 -3.10 -1.39
CA GLY A 169 -0.99 -2.81 -1.87
C GLY A 169 -0.26 -1.86 -0.93
N THR A 170 0.82 -1.24 -1.40
CA THR A 170 1.57 -0.22 -0.64
C THR A 170 0.70 0.99 -0.30
N ALA A 171 -0.30 1.29 -1.12
CA ALA A 171 -1.27 2.37 -0.89
C ALA A 171 -1.97 2.28 0.47
N THR A 172 -2.17 1.08 1.03
CA THR A 172 -2.75 0.91 2.36
C THR A 172 -1.84 1.46 3.46
N LEU A 173 -0.53 1.29 3.31
CA LEU A 173 0.45 1.84 4.24
C LEU A 173 0.57 3.37 4.08
N GLU A 174 0.59 3.87 2.86
CA GLU A 174 0.59 5.31 2.54
C GLU A 174 -0.57 6.02 3.20
N THR A 175 -1.77 5.50 3.03
CA THR A 175 -3.01 6.02 3.61
C THR A 175 -2.97 6.04 5.14
N ALA A 176 -2.48 4.96 5.76
CA ALA A 176 -2.37 4.86 7.21
C ALA A 176 -1.32 5.81 7.79
N LEU A 177 -0.15 5.96 7.13
CA LEU A 177 0.89 6.89 7.57
C LEU A 177 0.47 8.36 7.44
N LEU A 178 -0.43 8.68 6.52
CA LEU A 178 -1.10 9.99 6.42
C LEU A 178 -2.27 10.13 7.41
N LYS A 179 -2.51 9.13 8.26
CA LYS A 179 -3.59 9.09 9.27
C LYS A 179 -5.00 9.17 8.67
N ILE A 180 -5.22 8.64 7.47
CA ILE A 180 -6.53 8.61 6.83
C ILE A 180 -7.19 7.24 7.06
N PRO A 181 -8.37 7.20 7.71
CA PRO A 181 -9.14 5.97 7.88
C PRO A 181 -9.47 5.34 6.54
N GLN A 182 -9.40 4.02 6.45
CA GLN A 182 -9.57 3.35 5.17
C GLN A 182 -10.31 2.01 5.27
N LEU A 183 -10.97 1.65 4.16
CA LEU A 183 -11.40 0.28 3.89
C LEU A 183 -10.51 -0.29 2.79
N VAL A 184 -10.02 -1.49 3.00
CA VAL A 184 -9.19 -2.19 2.03
C VAL A 184 -10.05 -3.12 1.19
N CYS A 185 -10.01 -2.91 -0.12
CA CYS A 185 -10.79 -3.65 -1.10
C CYS A 185 -9.87 -4.48 -2.00
N TYR A 186 -10.21 -5.74 -2.22
CA TYR A 186 -9.44 -6.60 -3.11
C TYR A 186 -10.34 -7.51 -3.93
N LYS A 187 -10.20 -7.41 -5.26
CA LYS A 187 -10.91 -8.26 -6.20
C LYS A 187 -10.03 -8.62 -7.39
N THR A 188 -9.82 -9.90 -7.59
CA THR A 188 -9.05 -10.44 -8.72
C THR A 188 -9.85 -11.52 -9.46
N SER A 189 -9.28 -12.16 -10.48
CA SER A 189 -9.95 -13.29 -11.13
C SER A 189 -10.09 -14.46 -10.15
N PHE A 190 -11.13 -15.27 -10.32
CA PHE A 190 -11.37 -16.43 -9.46
C PHE A 190 -10.16 -17.38 -9.47
N VAL A 191 -9.62 -17.65 -10.66
CA VAL A 191 -8.44 -18.52 -10.83
C VAL A 191 -7.22 -17.94 -10.09
N SER A 192 -6.92 -16.65 -10.30
CA SER A 192 -5.78 -15.99 -9.63
C SER A 192 -5.93 -16.00 -8.12
N PHE A 193 -7.15 -15.79 -7.61
CA PHE A 193 -7.43 -15.83 -6.17
C PHE A 193 -7.25 -17.22 -5.59
N PHE A 194 -7.76 -18.26 -6.28
CA PHE A 194 -7.66 -19.63 -5.81
C PHE A 194 -6.21 -20.10 -5.74
N ILE A 195 -5.40 -19.75 -6.74
CA ILE A 195 -3.96 -20.00 -6.76
C ILE A 195 -3.26 -19.24 -5.62
N ALA A 196 -3.54 -17.93 -5.50
CA ALA A 196 -2.95 -17.10 -4.45
C ALA A 196 -3.30 -17.64 -3.05
N LYS A 197 -4.56 -18.01 -2.78
CA LYS A 197 -5.02 -18.54 -1.49
C LYS A 197 -4.28 -19.84 -1.10
N ARG A 198 -3.90 -20.67 -2.06
CA ARG A 198 -3.13 -21.89 -1.79
C ARG A 198 -1.64 -21.63 -1.53
N LEU A 199 -1.09 -20.59 -2.16
CA LEU A 199 0.34 -20.29 -2.10
C LEU A 199 0.70 -19.30 -0.99
N VAL A 200 -0.25 -18.46 -0.58
CA VAL A 200 -0.06 -17.35 0.37
C VAL A 200 -0.68 -17.73 1.72
N LYS A 201 0.17 -17.96 2.72
CA LYS A 201 -0.23 -18.29 4.10
C LYS A 201 -0.29 -17.03 4.97
N LEU A 202 -0.99 -16.00 4.52
CA LEU A 202 -1.13 -14.76 5.27
C LEU A 202 -2.55 -14.61 5.82
N ASN A 203 -2.65 -14.14 7.06
CA ASN A 203 -3.93 -13.83 7.70
C ASN A 203 -4.55 -12.54 7.15
N TYR A 204 -3.71 -11.63 6.63
CA TYR A 204 -4.09 -10.29 6.16
C TYR A 204 -3.46 -9.99 4.81
N ILE A 205 -4.04 -9.04 4.06
CA ILE A 205 -3.53 -8.61 2.75
C ILE A 205 -3.03 -7.17 2.75
N SER A 206 -3.44 -6.33 3.71
CA SER A 206 -2.93 -4.97 3.86
C SER A 206 -1.65 -4.94 4.68
N LEU A 207 -0.71 -4.08 4.32
CA LEU A 207 0.52 -3.89 5.09
C LEU A 207 0.25 -3.39 6.52
N VAL A 208 -0.82 -2.64 6.73
CA VAL A 208 -1.24 -2.17 8.07
C VAL A 208 -1.50 -3.35 9.00
N ASN A 209 -2.39 -4.25 8.60
CA ASN A 209 -2.78 -5.41 9.38
C ASN A 209 -1.63 -6.40 9.53
N LEU A 210 -0.82 -6.60 8.49
CA LEU A 210 0.37 -7.45 8.51
C LEU A 210 1.43 -6.96 9.51
N ILE A 211 1.75 -5.66 9.48
CA ILE A 211 2.76 -5.09 10.37
C ILE A 211 2.29 -5.14 11.83
N LEU A 212 1.02 -4.85 12.08
CA LEU A 212 0.46 -4.87 13.43
C LEU A 212 0.03 -6.27 13.89
N ASN A 213 -0.06 -7.22 12.95
CA ASN A 213 -0.52 -8.60 13.18
C ASN A 213 -1.93 -8.68 13.80
N LYS A 214 -2.81 -7.77 13.40
CA LYS A 214 -4.24 -7.72 13.80
C LYS A 214 -5.08 -6.98 12.77
N GLU A 215 -6.40 -7.18 12.79
CA GLU A 215 -7.33 -6.45 11.92
C GLU A 215 -7.54 -5.03 12.46
N VAL A 216 -6.78 -4.08 11.95
CA VAL A 216 -6.91 -2.64 12.24
C VAL A 216 -7.80 -1.98 11.21
N VAL A 217 -7.58 -2.30 9.94
CA VAL A 217 -8.39 -1.84 8.82
C VAL A 217 -9.19 -3.00 8.26
N LYS A 218 -10.46 -2.75 7.95
CA LYS A 218 -11.33 -3.80 7.40
C LYS A 218 -10.90 -4.18 6.00
N GLU A 219 -10.75 -5.50 5.75
CA GLU A 219 -10.38 -6.05 4.45
C GLU A 219 -11.58 -6.74 3.80
N LEU A 220 -12.06 -6.18 2.70
CA LEU A 220 -13.16 -6.71 1.91
C LEU A 220 -12.59 -7.43 0.68
N ILE A 221 -12.59 -8.77 0.74
CA ILE A 221 -11.90 -9.61 -0.24
C ILE A 221 -12.92 -10.38 -1.10
N GLN A 222 -12.72 -10.38 -2.41
CA GLN A 222 -13.46 -11.16 -3.41
C GLN A 222 -15.00 -10.99 -3.31
N LYS A 223 -15.74 -12.00 -2.83
CA LYS A 223 -17.19 -11.96 -2.67
C LYS A 223 -17.65 -10.89 -1.67
N ASN A 224 -16.81 -10.58 -0.70
CA ASN A 224 -17.07 -9.52 0.28
C ASN A 224 -16.76 -8.13 -0.28
N CYS A 225 -15.99 -8.02 -1.35
CA CYS A 225 -15.75 -6.77 -2.06
C CYS A 225 -16.91 -6.49 -3.03
N ASN A 226 -18.02 -5.99 -2.48
CA ASN A 226 -19.24 -5.61 -3.20
C ASN A 226 -19.82 -4.32 -2.64
N ALA A 227 -20.65 -3.63 -3.43
CA ALA A 227 -21.17 -2.31 -3.08
C ALA A 227 -21.96 -2.30 -1.75
N LYS A 228 -22.73 -3.36 -1.45
CA LYS A 228 -23.51 -3.46 -0.19
C LYS A 228 -22.59 -3.44 1.02
N LYS A 229 -21.63 -4.36 1.09
CA LYS A 229 -20.70 -4.47 2.22
C LYS A 229 -19.78 -3.26 2.35
N ILE A 230 -19.27 -2.72 1.24
CA ILE A 230 -18.47 -1.49 1.28
C ILE A 230 -19.30 -0.33 1.83
N THR A 231 -20.57 -0.21 1.45
CA THR A 231 -21.46 0.83 1.96
C THR A 231 -21.68 0.70 3.48
N GLU A 232 -21.94 -0.52 3.95
CA GLU A 232 -22.14 -0.81 5.38
C GLU A 232 -20.87 -0.45 6.19
N GLU A 233 -19.71 -0.96 5.78
CA GLU A 233 -18.45 -0.71 6.48
C GLU A 233 -17.98 0.75 6.36
N LEU A 234 -18.26 1.44 5.25
CA LEU A 234 -17.93 2.86 5.10
C LEU A 234 -18.77 3.73 6.04
N LYS A 235 -20.05 3.45 6.22
CA LYS A 235 -20.89 4.12 7.22
C LYS A 235 -20.31 3.96 8.63
N GLU A 236 -19.94 2.74 9.01
CA GLU A 236 -19.33 2.46 10.31
C GLU A 236 -17.99 3.18 10.47
N LEU A 237 -17.17 3.21 9.42
CA LEU A 237 -15.89 3.91 9.42
C LEU A 237 -16.06 5.41 9.66
N LEU A 238 -17.02 6.02 8.99
CA LEU A 238 -17.27 7.46 9.08
C LEU A 238 -17.88 7.86 10.44
N MET A 239 -18.71 7.00 11.04
CA MET A 239 -19.45 7.32 12.28
C MET A 239 -18.69 6.95 13.56
N ARG A 240 -18.14 5.75 13.65
CA ARG A 240 -17.71 5.16 14.94
C ARG A 240 -16.24 4.75 15.03
N LYS A 241 -15.69 4.20 13.94
CA LYS A 241 -14.37 3.53 13.98
C LYS A 241 -13.17 4.48 13.79
N ASN A 242 -13.40 5.73 13.46
CA ASN A 242 -12.33 6.66 13.10
C ASN A 242 -11.28 6.83 14.23
N LYS A 243 -11.72 7.13 15.47
CA LYS A 243 -10.80 7.36 16.61
C LYS A 243 -9.97 6.13 16.97
N SER A 244 -10.54 4.94 16.92
CA SER A 244 -9.81 3.69 17.26
C SER A 244 -8.75 3.37 16.21
N ILE A 245 -9.06 3.53 14.93
CA ILE A 245 -8.11 3.31 13.82
C ILE A 245 -6.93 4.29 13.92
N LEU A 246 -7.17 5.54 14.23
CA LEU A 246 -6.10 6.54 14.36
C LEU A 246 -5.12 6.20 15.49
N LYS A 247 -5.58 5.69 16.64
CA LYS A 247 -4.70 5.18 17.71
C LYS A 247 -3.82 4.03 17.22
N GLU A 248 -4.38 3.12 16.44
CA GLU A 248 -3.63 2.02 15.87
C GLU A 248 -2.61 2.47 14.82
N TYR A 249 -2.90 3.52 14.07
CA TYR A 249 -1.93 4.12 13.14
C TYR A 249 -0.75 4.76 13.88
N GLU A 250 -0.95 5.29 15.09
CA GLU A 250 0.18 5.75 15.92
C GLU A 250 1.08 4.58 16.37
N LEU A 251 0.48 3.44 16.73
CA LEU A 251 1.25 2.22 17.02
C LEU A 251 1.99 1.70 15.78
N LEU A 252 1.34 1.74 14.61
CA LEU A 252 1.96 1.40 13.33
C LEU A 252 3.18 2.28 13.06
N PHE A 253 3.04 3.59 13.21
CA PHE A 253 4.13 4.55 13.02
C PHE A 253 5.29 4.29 13.98
N LYS A 254 5.02 4.06 15.27
CA LYS A 254 6.04 3.69 16.25
C LYS A 254 6.76 2.40 15.88
N LYS A 255 6.03 1.39 15.37
CA LYS A 255 6.61 0.09 14.99
C LYS A 255 7.48 0.17 13.74
N ILE A 256 7.10 0.98 12.77
CA ILE A 256 7.91 1.23 11.57
C ILE A 256 9.11 2.14 11.91
N GLY A 257 8.94 3.05 12.88
CA GLY A 257 9.94 4.04 13.25
C GLY A 257 10.07 5.18 12.23
N ASN A 258 10.85 6.19 12.59
CA ASN A 258 11.10 7.38 11.77
C ASN A 258 12.50 7.37 11.13
N ASN A 259 13.09 6.21 10.98
CA ASN A 259 14.43 6.06 10.45
C ASN A 259 14.53 6.58 9.01
N LYS A 260 15.63 7.28 8.72
CA LYS A 260 15.96 7.70 7.34
C LYS A 260 16.55 6.49 6.60
N ALA A 261 15.68 5.66 6.04
CA ALA A 261 16.03 4.40 5.40
C ALA A 261 17.15 4.53 4.36
N SER A 262 17.09 5.55 3.51
CA SER A 262 18.11 5.83 2.50
C SER A 262 19.47 6.13 3.12
N LYS A 263 19.52 6.95 4.19
CA LYS A 263 20.76 7.32 4.89
C LYS A 263 21.37 6.13 5.63
N ILE A 264 20.55 5.30 6.26
CA ILE A 264 21.04 4.10 6.96
C ILE A 264 21.60 3.10 5.96
N THR A 265 20.86 2.83 4.88
CA THR A 265 21.29 1.90 3.84
C THR A 265 22.61 2.34 3.21
N SER A 266 22.77 3.62 2.85
CA SER A 266 24.00 4.13 2.26
C SER A 266 25.20 3.99 3.21
N LYS A 267 25.03 4.27 4.50
CA LYS A 267 26.10 4.08 5.51
C LYS A 267 26.51 2.60 5.63
N LEU A 268 25.52 1.69 5.66
CA LEU A 268 25.81 0.25 5.77
C LEU A 268 26.54 -0.27 4.53
N ILE A 269 26.17 0.21 3.32
CA ILE A 269 26.86 -0.13 2.08
C ILE A 269 28.32 0.37 2.13
N ILE A 270 28.55 1.66 2.46
CA ILE A 270 29.89 2.24 2.52
C ILE A 270 30.76 1.51 3.54
N ASN A 271 30.24 1.19 4.72
CA ASN A 271 30.98 0.47 5.76
C ASN A 271 31.35 -0.97 5.37
N SER A 272 30.63 -1.59 4.46
CA SER A 272 30.89 -2.95 3.98
C SER A 272 31.93 -3.02 2.85
N ILE A 273 32.31 -1.88 2.29
CA ILE A 273 33.31 -1.74 1.20
C ILE A 273 34.69 -1.39 1.76
N LYS A 274 34.71 -0.80 2.97
CA LYS A 274 35.93 -0.54 3.71
C LYS A 274 36.47 -1.81 4.37
#